data_67932aec0ae9f0082cb61b1f814457f6
#
_entry.id   67932aec0ae9f0082cb61b1f814457f6
#
_cell.length_a   1.000
_cell.length_b   1.000
_cell.length_c   1.000
_cell.angle_alpha   90.00
_cell.angle_beta   90.00
_cell.angle_gamma   90.00
#
_symmetry.space_group_name_H-M   'P 1'
#
loop_
_entity.id
_entity.type
_entity.pdbx_description
1 polymer ?
#
loop_
_entity_poly.entity_id
_entity_poly.type
_entity_poly.pdbx_seq_one_letter_code
_entity_poly.pdbx_strand_id
1 'polypeptide(L)'
;MPEHSELHGLWKELGLNVELHEKLLDGMARLHEKTHVSRPNRPAAMAAFDRAFHDSHGRRAAQILDYRKKGGKSIGTFCIYVPDELALAADVVPISLCGGSGSTVNYADKMFPRDICPLVRSTFGMAFSGT
;
A
#
# COMPACT_ATOMS: atom_id res chain seq x y z
N MET A 1 0.16 6.11 -17.74
CA MET A 1 0.35 5.34 -16.49
C MET A 1 1.00 4.03 -16.86
N PRO A 2 1.92 3.47 -16.09
CA PRO A 2 2.38 2.11 -16.37
C PRO A 2 1.17 1.19 -16.28
N GLU A 3 1.04 0.35 -17.28
CA GLU A 3 -0.02 -0.63 -17.36
C GLU A 3 0.22 -1.68 -16.26
N HIS A 4 -0.67 -1.74 -15.27
CA HIS A 4 -0.57 -2.72 -14.18
C HIS A 4 -1.08 -4.12 -14.61
N SER A 5 -1.34 -4.32 -15.89
CA SER A 5 -1.88 -5.59 -16.43
C SER A 5 -1.00 -6.80 -16.08
N GLU A 6 0.32 -6.62 -16.03
CA GLU A 6 1.27 -7.66 -15.62
C GLU A 6 1.08 -8.13 -14.16
N LEU A 7 0.46 -7.30 -13.32
CA LEU A 7 0.22 -7.60 -11.90
C LEU A 7 -1.16 -8.21 -11.63
N HIS A 8 -2.05 -8.24 -12.61
CA HIS A 8 -3.41 -8.76 -12.44
C HIS A 8 -3.42 -10.23 -12.00
N GLY A 9 -2.52 -11.04 -12.54
CA GLY A 9 -2.38 -12.45 -12.14
C GLY A 9 -2.03 -12.57 -10.64
N LEU A 10 -1.07 -11.75 -10.21
CA LEU A 10 -0.64 -11.69 -8.82
C LEU A 10 -1.75 -11.20 -7.89
N TRP A 11 -2.45 -10.14 -8.25
CA TRP A 11 -3.55 -9.61 -7.45
C TRP A 11 -4.69 -10.60 -7.28
N LYS A 12 -5.02 -11.36 -8.34
CA LYS A 12 -6.01 -12.46 -8.27
C LYS A 12 -5.54 -13.58 -7.35
N GLU A 13 -4.28 -13.99 -7.44
CA GLU A 13 -3.68 -15.00 -6.56
C GLU A 13 -3.75 -14.57 -5.08
N LEU A 14 -3.59 -13.28 -4.81
CA LEU A 14 -3.71 -12.69 -3.48
C LEU A 14 -5.16 -12.49 -3.00
N GLY A 15 -6.15 -12.79 -3.85
CA GLY A 15 -7.57 -12.66 -3.51
C GLY A 15 -8.12 -11.23 -3.62
N LEU A 16 -7.41 -10.31 -4.30
CA LEU A 16 -7.91 -8.95 -4.48
C LEU A 16 -9.04 -8.91 -5.52
N ASN A 17 -9.99 -8.01 -5.29
CA ASN A 17 -10.93 -7.60 -6.32
C ASN A 17 -10.23 -6.64 -7.29
N VAL A 18 -9.72 -7.18 -8.41
CA VAL A 18 -8.88 -6.45 -9.37
C VAL A 18 -9.59 -5.22 -9.93
N GLU A 19 -10.89 -5.33 -10.26
CA GLU A 19 -11.64 -4.20 -10.81
C GLU A 19 -11.76 -3.04 -9.80
N LEU A 20 -12.06 -3.37 -8.54
CA LEU A 20 -12.15 -2.37 -7.48
C LEU A 20 -10.77 -1.77 -7.18
N HIS A 21 -9.74 -2.61 -7.16
CA HIS A 21 -8.35 -2.19 -6.93
C HIS A 21 -7.89 -1.19 -8.01
N GLU A 22 -8.14 -1.48 -9.28
CA GLU A 22 -7.81 -0.56 -10.39
C GLU A 22 -8.56 0.77 -10.29
N LYS A 23 -9.86 0.74 -9.98
CA LYS A 23 -10.65 1.97 -9.77
C LYS A 23 -10.08 2.85 -8.66
N LEU A 24 -9.61 2.22 -7.58
CA LEU A 24 -8.98 2.94 -6.46
C LEU A 24 -7.62 3.52 -6.85
N LEU A 25 -6.77 2.76 -7.55
CA LEU A 25 -5.49 3.24 -8.06
C LEU A 25 -5.68 4.44 -9.00
N ASP A 26 -6.62 4.37 -9.91
CA ASP A 26 -6.99 5.47 -10.81
C ASP A 26 -7.50 6.70 -10.04
N GLY A 27 -8.32 6.49 -9.03
CA GLY A 27 -8.81 7.56 -8.16
C GLY A 27 -7.69 8.24 -7.41
N MET A 28 -6.77 7.46 -6.85
CA MET A 28 -5.58 7.96 -6.15
C MET A 28 -4.65 8.74 -7.08
N ALA A 29 -4.41 8.23 -8.29
CA ALA A 29 -3.58 8.89 -9.29
C ALA A 29 -4.16 10.25 -9.70
N ARG A 30 -5.47 10.33 -9.96
CA ARG A 30 -6.16 11.60 -10.25
C ARG A 30 -6.11 12.57 -9.08
N LEU A 31 -6.27 12.08 -7.86
CA LEU A 31 -6.17 12.89 -6.66
C LEU A 31 -4.75 13.44 -6.49
N HIS A 32 -3.73 12.58 -6.64
CA HIS A 32 -2.33 12.96 -6.56
C HIS A 32 -1.98 14.03 -7.62
N GLU A 33 -2.39 13.82 -8.86
CA GLU A 33 -2.21 14.80 -9.93
C GLU A 33 -2.79 16.17 -9.54
N LYS A 34 -4.05 16.18 -9.12
CA LYS A 34 -4.79 17.41 -8.76
C LYS A 34 -4.19 18.12 -7.53
N THR A 35 -3.77 17.37 -6.53
CA THR A 35 -3.38 17.93 -5.22
C THR A 35 -1.88 18.20 -5.09
N HIS A 36 -1.05 17.52 -5.85
CA HIS A 36 0.41 17.59 -5.72
C HIS A 36 1.09 18.01 -7.02
N VAL A 37 0.86 17.29 -8.13
CA VAL A 37 1.62 17.47 -9.37
C VAL A 37 1.29 18.82 -10.02
N SER A 38 0.00 19.13 -10.14
CA SER A 38 -0.49 20.36 -10.80
C SER A 38 -0.34 21.63 -9.95
N ARG A 39 0.35 21.57 -8.81
CA ARG A 39 0.53 22.75 -7.95
C ARG A 39 1.44 23.79 -8.58
N PRO A 40 1.04 25.08 -8.60
CA PRO A 40 1.93 26.15 -9.01
C PRO A 40 3.14 26.21 -8.07
N ASN A 41 4.30 26.57 -8.61
CA ASN A 41 5.58 26.66 -7.88
C ASN A 41 6.09 25.35 -7.25
N ARG A 42 5.65 24.20 -7.75
CA ARG A 42 6.15 22.90 -7.30
C ARG A 42 7.61 22.70 -7.71
N PRO A 43 8.52 22.39 -6.78
CA PRO A 43 9.93 22.14 -7.12
C PRO A 43 10.07 20.95 -8.07
N ALA A 44 10.88 21.07 -9.13
CA ALA A 44 11.08 20.03 -10.12
C ALA A 44 11.61 18.70 -9.50
N ALA A 45 12.42 18.79 -8.44
CA ALA A 45 12.95 17.63 -7.72
C ALA A 45 11.84 16.73 -7.12
N MET A 46 10.63 17.25 -6.90
CA MET A 46 9.50 16.46 -6.39
C MET A 46 9.05 15.35 -7.36
N ALA A 47 9.42 15.41 -8.64
CA ALA A 47 9.15 14.33 -9.59
C ALA A 47 9.77 12.97 -9.19
N ALA A 48 10.83 12.97 -8.38
CA ALA A 48 11.41 11.74 -7.85
C ALA A 48 10.45 11.03 -6.88
N PHE A 49 9.73 11.80 -6.05
CA PHE A 49 8.73 11.27 -5.12
C PHE A 49 7.48 10.77 -5.84
N ASP A 50 7.07 11.41 -6.94
CA ASP A 50 5.93 10.94 -7.74
C ASP A 50 6.19 9.53 -8.29
N ARG A 51 7.41 9.27 -8.78
CA ARG A 51 7.78 7.93 -9.24
C ARG A 51 7.70 6.90 -8.12
N ALA A 52 8.24 7.23 -6.92
CA ALA A 52 8.16 6.33 -5.77
C ALA A 52 6.71 6.05 -5.36
N PHE A 53 5.84 7.05 -5.40
CA PHE A 53 4.42 6.90 -5.11
C PHE A 53 3.72 5.95 -6.10
N HIS A 54 3.97 6.09 -7.39
CA HIS A 54 3.40 5.21 -8.42
C HIS A 54 3.94 3.78 -8.37
N ASP A 55 5.20 3.59 -7.98
CA ASP A 55 5.83 2.26 -7.89
C ASP A 55 5.40 1.45 -6.64
N SER A 56 4.80 2.09 -5.64
CA SER A 56 4.50 1.46 -4.34
C SER A 56 3.46 0.33 -4.44
N HIS A 57 2.52 0.40 -5.39
CA HIS A 57 1.38 -0.51 -5.48
C HIS A 57 1.62 -1.77 -6.32
N GLY A 58 2.76 -1.91 -6.96
CA GLY A 58 3.02 -3.05 -7.82
C GLY A 58 4.39 -3.66 -7.60
N ARG A 59 5.42 -2.92 -7.95
CA ARG A 59 6.81 -3.42 -7.94
C ARG A 59 7.27 -3.88 -6.56
N ARG A 60 6.92 -3.15 -5.50
CA ARG A 60 7.31 -3.52 -4.13
C ARG A 60 6.63 -4.81 -3.68
N ALA A 61 5.35 -4.98 -3.97
CA ALA A 61 4.63 -6.21 -3.66
C ALA A 61 5.23 -7.42 -4.40
N ALA A 62 5.54 -7.27 -5.70
CA ALA A 62 6.20 -8.30 -6.48
C ALA A 62 7.58 -8.69 -5.91
N GLN A 63 8.40 -7.70 -5.51
CA GLN A 63 9.71 -7.95 -4.88
C GLN A 63 9.58 -8.73 -3.57
N ILE A 64 8.62 -8.38 -2.72
CA ILE A 64 8.40 -9.07 -1.44
C ILE A 64 7.96 -10.52 -1.68
N LEU A 65 7.10 -10.76 -2.65
CA LEU A 65 6.64 -12.10 -2.99
C LEU A 65 7.74 -12.96 -3.59
N ASP A 66 8.58 -12.40 -4.48
CA ASP A 66 9.74 -13.10 -5.01
C ASP A 66 10.73 -13.48 -3.89
N TYR A 67 10.99 -12.55 -2.97
CA TYR A 67 11.81 -12.82 -1.79
C TYR A 67 11.23 -13.96 -0.94
N ARG A 68 9.92 -13.96 -0.69
CA ARG A 68 9.25 -15.04 0.05
C ARG A 68 9.28 -16.38 -0.68
N LYS A 69 9.10 -16.40 -2.00
CA LYS A 69 9.21 -17.61 -2.84
C LYS A 69 10.61 -18.24 -2.77
N LYS A 70 11.63 -17.42 -2.54
CA LYS A 70 13.02 -17.86 -2.31
C LYS A 70 13.32 -18.30 -0.87
N GLY A 71 12.31 -18.42 -0.01
CA GLY A 71 12.46 -18.83 1.39
C GLY A 71 12.67 -17.68 2.37
N GLY A 72 12.65 -16.42 1.89
CA GLY A 72 12.75 -15.24 2.73
C GLY A 72 11.54 -15.05 3.65
N LYS A 73 11.73 -14.37 4.76
CA LYS A 73 10.70 -14.10 5.76
C LYS A 73 10.33 -12.62 5.75
N SER A 74 9.05 -12.33 5.96
CA SER A 74 8.55 -10.96 6.12
C SER A 74 7.61 -10.87 7.30
N ILE A 75 7.59 -9.70 7.95
CA ILE A 75 6.70 -9.39 9.07
C ILE A 75 5.98 -8.08 8.78
N GLY A 76 4.67 -8.06 9.01
CA GLY A 76 3.88 -6.83 8.98
C GLY A 76 4.01 -6.09 10.31
N THR A 77 4.29 -4.79 10.25
CA THR A 77 4.46 -3.94 11.42
C THR A 77 3.47 -2.78 11.38
N PHE A 78 2.92 -2.41 12.52
CA PHE A 78 2.10 -1.21 12.66
C PHE A 78 2.90 -0.07 13.29
N CYS A 79 2.89 1.09 12.62
CA CYS A 79 3.55 2.31 13.10
C CYS A 79 5.05 2.14 13.36
N ILE A 80 5.58 3.06 14.16
CA ILE A 80 7.00 3.14 14.56
C ILE A 80 7.29 2.33 15.84
N TYR A 81 6.33 1.58 16.35
CA TYR A 81 6.50 0.86 17.63
C TYR A 81 7.32 -0.43 17.52
N VAL A 82 7.50 -0.92 16.31
CA VAL A 82 8.35 -2.10 16.06
C VAL A 82 9.65 -1.62 15.41
N PRO A 83 10.79 -1.79 16.07
CA PRO A 83 12.08 -1.41 15.49
C PRO A 83 12.41 -2.29 14.29
N ASP A 84 12.54 -1.69 13.11
CA ASP A 84 12.88 -2.39 11.86
C ASP A 84 14.24 -3.10 11.97
N GLU A 85 15.15 -2.54 12.77
CA GLU A 85 16.49 -3.09 13.02
C GLU A 85 16.44 -4.49 13.65
N LEU A 86 15.46 -4.76 14.51
CA LEU A 86 15.29 -6.10 15.12
C LEU A 86 14.79 -7.10 14.07
N ALA A 87 13.88 -6.71 13.18
CA ALA A 87 13.42 -7.56 12.11
C ALA A 87 14.59 -7.88 11.15
N LEU A 88 15.34 -6.86 10.75
CA LEU A 88 16.49 -7.01 9.85
C LEU A 88 17.61 -7.87 10.49
N ALA A 89 17.87 -7.71 11.78
CA ALA A 89 18.84 -8.53 12.51
C ALA A 89 18.42 -10.01 12.57
N ALA A 90 17.12 -10.29 12.50
CA ALA A 90 16.57 -11.64 12.44
C ALA A 90 16.42 -12.18 11.01
N ASP A 91 16.97 -11.49 9.99
CA ASP A 91 16.82 -11.80 8.57
C ASP A 91 15.34 -11.84 8.12
N VAL A 92 14.55 -10.88 8.61
CA VAL A 92 13.14 -10.72 8.30
C VAL A 92 12.91 -9.33 7.72
N VAL A 93 12.24 -9.25 6.56
CA VAL A 93 11.91 -7.95 5.94
C VAL A 93 10.68 -7.33 6.60
N PRO A 94 10.79 -6.16 7.25
CA PRO A 94 9.63 -5.47 7.81
C PRO A 94 8.80 -4.81 6.70
N ILE A 95 7.49 -4.87 6.84
CA ILE A 95 6.51 -4.28 5.91
C ILE A 95 5.55 -3.43 6.72
N SER A 96 5.56 -2.12 6.49
CA SER A 96 4.60 -1.24 7.14
C SER A 96 3.17 -1.54 6.67
N LEU A 97 2.28 -1.81 7.63
CA LEU A 97 0.86 -2.07 7.41
C LEU A 97 -0.03 -0.84 7.65
N CYS A 98 0.56 0.34 7.73
CA CYS A 98 -0.20 1.58 7.91
C CYS A 98 -0.86 2.00 6.59
N GLY A 99 -2.05 1.50 6.31
CA GLY A 99 -2.87 1.94 5.18
C GLY A 99 -3.22 3.43 5.29
N GLY A 100 -3.35 4.13 4.16
CA GLY A 100 -3.62 5.57 4.12
C GLY A 100 -4.95 5.93 3.48
N SER A 101 -5.80 4.96 3.15
CA SER A 101 -7.05 5.21 2.44
C SER A 101 -8.22 5.46 3.39
N GLY A 102 -8.77 6.67 3.38
CA GLY A 102 -9.99 6.99 4.12
C GLY A 102 -11.21 6.21 3.62
N SER A 103 -11.22 5.79 2.36
CA SER A 103 -12.34 5.07 1.74
C SER A 103 -12.55 3.67 2.31
N THR A 104 -11.51 3.06 2.87
CA THR A 104 -11.57 1.69 3.41
C THR A 104 -11.86 1.63 4.91
N VAL A 105 -11.75 2.75 5.64
CA VAL A 105 -11.93 2.80 7.11
C VAL A 105 -13.29 2.26 7.56
N ASN A 106 -14.34 2.53 6.81
CA ASN A 106 -15.71 2.11 7.17
C ASN A 106 -15.91 0.59 7.17
N TYR A 107 -15.10 -0.15 6.41
CA TYR A 107 -15.15 -1.63 6.42
C TYR A 107 -14.64 -2.20 7.75
N ALA A 108 -13.72 -1.50 8.40
CA ALA A 108 -13.18 -1.89 9.71
C ALA A 108 -14.11 -1.56 10.88
N ASP A 109 -15.08 -0.64 10.72
CA ASP A 109 -15.98 -0.20 11.78
C ASP A 109 -16.87 -1.31 12.34
N LYS A 110 -17.03 -2.40 11.60
CA LYS A 110 -17.79 -3.58 12.04
C LYS A 110 -17.02 -4.44 13.05
N MET A 111 -15.69 -4.31 13.08
CA MET A 111 -14.79 -5.16 13.85
C MET A 111 -14.03 -4.39 14.93
N PHE A 112 -13.83 -3.10 14.72
CA PHE A 112 -13.00 -2.25 15.58
C PHE A 112 -13.76 -1.05 16.11
N PRO A 113 -13.50 -0.65 17.36
CA PRO A 113 -13.97 0.63 17.89
C PRO A 113 -13.45 1.82 17.06
N ARG A 114 -14.23 2.91 17.05
CA ARG A 114 -13.90 4.10 16.25
C ARG A 114 -12.71 4.91 16.78
N ASP A 115 -12.29 4.69 17.98
CA ASP A 115 -11.13 5.32 18.63
C ASP A 115 -9.79 4.71 18.24
N ILE A 116 -9.80 3.55 17.55
CA ILE A 116 -8.57 2.98 16.98
C ILE A 116 -8.05 3.88 15.86
N CYS A 117 -6.73 4.01 15.79
CA CYS A 117 -6.00 4.80 14.80
C CYS A 117 -6.55 4.56 13.37
N PRO A 118 -6.91 5.61 12.61
CA PRO A 118 -7.46 5.47 11.27
C PRO A 118 -6.54 4.75 10.27
N LEU A 119 -5.21 4.83 10.45
CA LEU A 119 -4.25 4.11 9.60
C LEU A 119 -4.35 2.59 9.80
N VAL A 120 -4.49 2.15 11.05
CA VAL A 120 -4.72 0.73 11.38
C VAL A 120 -6.07 0.28 10.82
N ARG A 121 -7.13 1.05 11.07
CA ARG A 121 -8.47 0.76 10.53
C ARG A 121 -8.48 0.70 9.00
N SER A 122 -7.74 1.58 8.33
CA SER A 122 -7.61 1.56 6.87
C SER A 122 -6.98 0.26 6.37
N THR A 123 -5.92 -0.24 7.03
CA THR A 123 -5.27 -1.50 6.66
C THR A 123 -6.24 -2.68 6.78
N PHE A 124 -6.93 -2.80 7.91
CA PHE A 124 -7.93 -3.86 8.07
C PHE A 124 -9.11 -3.67 7.12
N GLY A 125 -9.51 -2.42 6.87
CA GLY A 125 -10.53 -2.10 5.89
C GLY A 125 -10.18 -2.57 4.48
N MET A 126 -8.94 -2.42 4.04
CA MET A 126 -8.45 -2.97 2.77
C MET A 126 -8.57 -4.50 2.76
N ALA A 127 -8.12 -5.17 3.82
CA ALA A 127 -8.21 -6.63 3.92
C ALA A 127 -9.68 -7.12 3.89
N PHE A 128 -10.59 -6.43 4.57
CA PHE A 128 -12.01 -6.82 4.60
C PHE A 128 -12.79 -6.48 3.34
N SER A 129 -12.37 -5.48 2.59
CA SER A 129 -12.97 -5.12 1.30
C SER A 129 -12.42 -5.90 0.13
N GLY A 130 -11.28 -6.58 0.29
CA GLY A 130 -10.58 -7.26 -0.79
C GLY A 130 -9.91 -6.29 -1.79
N THR A 131 -9.49 -5.11 -1.32
CA THR A 131 -8.89 -4.06 -2.17
C THR A 131 -7.41 -3.90 -1.94
#